data_c9ca7b5b9b62a03307a50fac8d8a2a7f
#
_entry.id   c9ca7b5b9b62a03307a50fac8d8a2a7f
#
_cell.length_a   1.000
_cell.length_b   1.000
_cell.length_c   1.000
_cell.angle_alpha   90.00
_cell.angle_beta   90.00
_cell.angle_gamma   90.00
#
_symmetry.space_group_name_H-M   'P 1'
#
loop_
_entity.id
_entity.type
_entity.pdbx_description
1 polymer ?
#
loop_
_entity_poly.entity_id
_entity_poly.type
_entity_poly.pdbx_seq_one_letter_code
_entity_poly.pdbx_strand_id
1 'polypeptide(L)'
;MKHLRKIMALVLSLAMVLAMSITAFATDGTTTTTPGTFTITAPVGEHQYEIYQIFTGDLSNGTLSNIKWGANGTGTPGAAVDQGILDALTALNTTETTDTDKLATISTYVKLISPLTTIGGENNPIEYKASAGYYLIKDKDATVSGNDSYTKYLVKVVGDLAIKPKSAVPSFEKKIKDTNDTTGETTGWQDSADYDIGDVIPFKLEGTVAANYDQYTTYTFKFHDKEEAGLTYQNVTDVYAMNNTSRVDIPVGKYAVNYNDEQSQQDGCTFEVVFSNLKEISGIQAGTKIVVEYTSKLNENAVLGNQGNVNTAQLEFSNNPNVNQGGSTGKTPWDSVIVFTYKVVVNKYADKLPTDGGKKLSGAEFTLTKKLPNNGTQDIAVVKSEDGTSFTFKGLDDGQYELTETKTPDKYNTIAPIEFTVTAGHAVEWNRTTRTDVLTSLTGDVTSGEITFTPSDDYAKLSTDVVNKSGSLLPETGGIGTTIFYIVGVVLVLGAGVLLVTKKRMNADK
;
A
#
# COMPACT_ATOMS: atom_id res chain seq x y z
N MET A 1 60.27 -25.08 -21.46
CA MET A 1 59.77 -25.10 -20.08
C MET A 1 59.06 -23.78 -19.64
N LYS A 2 59.56 -22.59 -20.03
CA LYS A 2 58.87 -21.31 -19.66
C LYS A 2 57.53 -21.14 -20.35
N HIS A 3 57.33 -21.57 -21.60
CA HIS A 3 56.07 -21.52 -22.32
C HIS A 3 55.03 -22.53 -21.80
N LEU A 4 55.49 -23.73 -21.41
CA LEU A 4 54.57 -24.74 -20.85
C LEU A 4 54.01 -24.33 -19.46
N ARG A 5 54.83 -23.62 -18.65
CA ARG A 5 54.35 -23.08 -17.35
C ARG A 5 53.37 -21.90 -17.52
N LYS A 6 53.54 -21.07 -18.58
CA LYS A 6 52.60 -20.01 -18.90
C LYS A 6 51.28 -20.57 -19.43
N ILE A 7 51.32 -21.59 -20.26
CA ILE A 7 50.12 -22.27 -20.76
C ILE A 7 49.38 -22.98 -19.62
N MET A 8 50.08 -23.66 -18.70
CA MET A 8 49.45 -24.26 -17.51
C MET A 8 48.87 -23.21 -16.55
N ALA A 9 49.51 -22.06 -16.36
CA ALA A 9 48.96 -20.97 -15.57
C ALA A 9 47.71 -20.33 -16.21
N LEU A 10 47.71 -20.20 -17.55
CA LEU A 10 46.57 -19.67 -18.30
C LEU A 10 45.38 -20.63 -18.24
N VAL A 11 45.56 -21.93 -18.35
CA VAL A 11 44.50 -22.94 -18.23
C VAL A 11 43.96 -23.01 -16.81
N LEU A 12 44.81 -22.82 -15.79
CA LEU A 12 44.38 -22.79 -14.40
C LEU A 12 43.53 -21.51 -14.10
N SER A 13 43.89 -20.37 -14.71
CA SER A 13 43.15 -19.11 -14.51
C SER A 13 41.79 -19.13 -15.18
N LEU A 14 41.64 -19.70 -16.38
CA LEU A 14 40.36 -19.86 -17.03
C LEU A 14 39.42 -20.79 -16.23
N ALA A 15 39.96 -21.73 -15.47
CA ALA A 15 39.19 -22.59 -14.59
C ALA A 15 38.60 -21.87 -13.37
N MET A 16 39.22 -20.77 -12.91
CA MET A 16 38.75 -19.99 -11.76
C MET A 16 37.69 -18.92 -12.12
N VAL A 17 37.66 -18.39 -13.34
CA VAL A 17 36.80 -17.28 -13.76
C VAL A 17 35.30 -17.60 -13.65
N LEU A 18 34.94 -18.85 -13.75
CA LEU A 18 33.55 -19.28 -13.86
C LEU A 18 33.06 -20.12 -12.66
N ALA A 19 33.85 -20.16 -11.57
CA ALA A 19 33.53 -20.97 -10.39
C ALA A 19 32.61 -20.27 -9.36
N MET A 20 32.19 -19.02 -9.59
CA MET A 20 31.55 -18.21 -8.53
C MET A 20 30.04 -17.98 -8.65
N SER A 21 29.32 -18.75 -9.41
CA SER A 21 27.87 -18.49 -9.42
C SER A 21 26.95 -19.64 -9.05
N ILE A 22 27.43 -20.83 -8.69
CA ILE A 22 26.56 -21.83 -8.06
C ILE A 22 27.42 -22.83 -7.28
N THR A 23 27.22 -22.97 -5.98
CA THR A 23 27.61 -24.16 -5.22
C THR A 23 26.74 -25.33 -5.68
N ALA A 24 27.21 -26.05 -6.70
CA ALA A 24 26.69 -27.38 -7.00
C ALA A 24 27.19 -28.31 -5.91
N PHE A 25 26.34 -28.75 -5.01
CA PHE A 25 26.63 -29.88 -4.15
C PHE A 25 26.62 -31.12 -5.04
N ALA A 26 27.82 -31.73 -5.27
CA ALA A 26 27.90 -33.04 -5.81
C ALA A 26 27.26 -34.03 -4.81
N THR A 27 26.14 -34.60 -5.17
CA THR A 27 25.65 -35.83 -4.51
C THR A 27 26.47 -36.99 -5.03
N ASP A 28 27.16 -37.64 -4.13
CA ASP A 28 27.92 -38.86 -4.39
C ASP A 28 26.95 -40.01 -4.72
N GLY A 29 26.68 -40.17 -6.00
CA GLY A 29 25.85 -41.23 -6.55
C GLY A 29 26.64 -41.96 -7.64
N THR A 30 27.19 -43.13 -7.32
CA THR A 30 27.84 -44.07 -8.25
C THR A 30 26.90 -44.50 -9.38
N THR A 31 26.87 -43.73 -10.47
CA THR A 31 26.38 -44.17 -11.77
C THR A 31 27.55 -44.24 -12.74
N THR A 32 27.71 -45.35 -13.42
CA THR A 32 28.72 -45.59 -14.46
C THR A 32 28.44 -44.62 -15.63
N THR A 33 29.00 -43.41 -15.60
CA THR A 33 28.93 -42.43 -16.67
C THR A 33 30.08 -42.62 -17.65
N THR A 34 29.81 -42.53 -18.94
CA THR A 34 30.86 -42.40 -19.96
C THR A 34 31.73 -41.19 -19.58
N PRO A 35 33.08 -41.32 -19.58
CA PRO A 35 33.94 -40.23 -19.16
C PRO A 35 33.62 -38.94 -19.91
N GLY A 36 33.26 -37.88 -19.15
CA GLY A 36 32.97 -36.53 -19.68
C GLY A 36 31.52 -36.24 -20.02
N THR A 37 30.54 -37.08 -19.64
CA THR A 37 29.11 -36.80 -19.80
C THR A 37 28.45 -36.56 -18.45
N PHE A 38 27.76 -35.46 -18.31
CA PHE A 38 27.07 -34.99 -17.10
C PHE A 38 25.60 -34.78 -17.31
N THR A 39 24.81 -34.77 -16.27
CA THR A 39 23.39 -34.53 -16.33
C THR A 39 23.08 -33.10 -15.95
N ILE A 40 22.35 -32.35 -16.80
CA ILE A 40 21.69 -31.09 -16.46
C ILE A 40 20.21 -31.42 -16.17
N THR A 41 19.75 -31.13 -14.97
CA THR A 41 18.37 -31.42 -14.54
C THR A 41 17.61 -30.14 -14.33
N ALA A 42 16.44 -30.01 -14.96
CA ALA A 42 15.48 -28.93 -14.72
C ALA A 42 14.65 -29.20 -13.45
N PRO A 43 14.24 -28.18 -12.70
CA PRO A 43 13.27 -28.34 -11.63
C PRO A 43 11.89 -28.72 -12.21
N VAL A 44 11.07 -29.34 -11.37
CA VAL A 44 9.66 -29.57 -11.70
C VAL A 44 8.93 -28.22 -11.65
N GLY A 45 8.19 -27.87 -12.70
CA GLY A 45 7.47 -26.59 -12.79
C GLY A 45 7.13 -26.23 -14.25
N GLU A 46 6.59 -25.05 -14.46
CA GLU A 46 6.14 -24.58 -15.78
C GLU A 46 7.28 -24.05 -16.66
N HIS A 47 8.41 -23.68 -16.08
CA HIS A 47 9.55 -23.12 -16.78
C HIS A 47 10.18 -24.11 -17.76
N GLN A 48 10.46 -23.63 -18.96
CA GLN A 48 11.18 -24.36 -20.01
C GLN A 48 12.55 -23.71 -20.22
N TYR A 49 13.61 -24.51 -20.14
CA TYR A 49 14.99 -24.02 -20.21
C TYR A 49 15.63 -24.43 -21.53
N GLU A 50 16.09 -23.45 -22.29
CA GLU A 50 16.90 -23.65 -23.49
C GLU A 50 18.37 -23.75 -23.13
N ILE A 51 19.06 -24.76 -23.65
CA ILE A 51 20.47 -25.05 -23.37
C ILE A 51 21.31 -24.79 -24.61
N TYR A 52 22.30 -23.92 -24.48
CA TYR A 52 23.23 -23.53 -25.53
C TYR A 52 24.69 -23.83 -25.13
N GLN A 53 25.43 -24.65 -25.88
CA GLN A 53 26.83 -24.91 -25.62
C GLN A 53 27.71 -23.89 -26.34
N ILE A 54 28.41 -23.04 -25.57
CA ILE A 54 29.28 -21.98 -26.11
C ILE A 54 30.66 -22.55 -26.41
N PHE A 55 31.25 -23.23 -25.39
CA PHE A 55 32.56 -23.84 -25.47
C PHE A 55 32.50 -25.27 -24.97
N THR A 56 33.39 -26.10 -25.54
CA THR A 56 33.70 -27.46 -25.05
C THR A 56 35.21 -27.59 -24.87
N GLY A 57 35.66 -28.67 -24.26
CA GLY A 57 37.10 -28.94 -24.07
C GLY A 57 37.35 -30.28 -23.42
N ASP A 58 38.63 -30.60 -23.27
CA ASP A 58 39.07 -31.84 -22.62
C ASP A 58 39.04 -31.65 -21.10
N LEU A 59 38.34 -32.53 -20.39
CA LEU A 59 38.17 -32.46 -18.95
C LEU A 59 39.23 -33.31 -18.24
N SER A 60 39.94 -32.69 -17.31
CA SER A 60 40.86 -33.39 -16.39
C SER A 60 40.79 -32.74 -15.01
N ASN A 61 40.49 -33.53 -13.99
CA ASN A 61 40.40 -33.07 -12.58
C ASN A 61 39.52 -31.79 -12.40
N GLY A 62 38.35 -31.76 -13.01
CA GLY A 62 37.41 -30.60 -12.92
C GLY A 62 37.88 -29.38 -13.71
N THR A 63 38.94 -29.46 -14.48
CA THR A 63 39.49 -28.38 -15.29
C THR A 63 39.32 -28.68 -16.76
N LEU A 64 38.79 -27.72 -17.53
CA LEU A 64 38.72 -27.79 -18.99
C LEU A 64 39.99 -27.23 -19.62
N SER A 65 40.53 -27.97 -20.56
CA SER A 65 41.70 -27.61 -21.39
C SER A 65 41.36 -27.79 -22.87
N ASN A 66 42.23 -27.35 -23.78
CA ASN A 66 42.04 -27.48 -25.22
C ASN A 66 40.64 -26.96 -25.65
N ILE A 67 40.35 -25.73 -25.25
CA ILE A 67 39.01 -25.12 -25.44
C ILE A 67 38.71 -24.98 -26.91
N LYS A 68 37.53 -25.46 -27.31
CA LYS A 68 37.00 -25.45 -28.67
C LYS A 68 35.61 -24.79 -28.67
N TRP A 69 35.21 -24.31 -29.82
CA TRP A 69 33.84 -23.84 -30.01
C TRP A 69 32.82 -24.97 -29.81
N GLY A 70 31.80 -24.70 -28.97
CA GLY A 70 30.64 -25.55 -28.83
C GLY A 70 29.69 -25.42 -30.00
N ALA A 71 28.63 -26.22 -29.99
CA ALA A 71 27.62 -26.23 -31.07
C ALA A 71 26.93 -24.88 -31.29
N ASN A 72 26.78 -24.09 -30.22
CA ASN A 72 26.14 -22.77 -30.26
C ASN A 72 27.16 -21.62 -30.16
N GLY A 73 28.46 -21.88 -30.23
CA GLY A 73 29.47 -20.83 -30.26
C GLY A 73 29.46 -20.04 -31.57
N THR A 74 29.94 -18.78 -31.53
CA THR A 74 30.01 -17.93 -32.73
C THR A 74 31.03 -18.40 -33.76
N GLY A 75 32.04 -19.18 -33.35
CA GLY A 75 33.02 -19.83 -34.26
C GLY A 75 32.50 -21.13 -34.87
N THR A 76 33.39 -21.84 -35.54
CA THR A 76 33.08 -23.15 -36.14
C THR A 76 33.08 -24.23 -35.03
N PRO A 77 31.98 -24.99 -34.86
CA PRO A 77 31.93 -26.04 -33.84
C PRO A 77 33.09 -27.00 -33.93
N GLY A 78 33.73 -27.28 -32.80
CA GLY A 78 34.90 -28.17 -32.71
C GLY A 78 36.25 -27.54 -33.06
N ALA A 79 36.28 -26.35 -33.71
CA ALA A 79 37.53 -25.62 -33.94
C ALA A 79 38.08 -25.02 -32.64
N ALA A 80 39.40 -24.89 -32.52
CA ALA A 80 40.03 -24.22 -31.40
C ALA A 80 39.55 -22.76 -31.31
N VAL A 81 39.36 -22.28 -30.08
CA VAL A 81 39.04 -20.88 -29.81
C VAL A 81 40.31 -20.05 -29.94
N ASP A 82 40.17 -18.89 -30.58
CA ASP A 82 41.28 -17.94 -30.75
C ASP A 82 41.87 -17.52 -29.41
N GLN A 83 43.20 -17.41 -29.35
CA GLN A 83 43.92 -17.09 -28.11
C GLN A 83 43.53 -15.71 -27.57
N GLY A 84 43.26 -14.72 -28.44
CA GLY A 84 42.84 -13.40 -28.04
C GLY A 84 41.46 -13.41 -27.32
N ILE A 85 40.57 -14.30 -27.73
CA ILE A 85 39.27 -14.51 -27.03
C ILE A 85 39.51 -15.16 -25.66
N LEU A 86 40.37 -16.19 -25.60
CA LEU A 86 40.72 -16.85 -24.31
C LEU A 86 41.38 -15.88 -23.33
N ASP A 87 42.23 -14.99 -23.83
CA ASP A 87 42.91 -13.96 -23.03
C ASP A 87 41.86 -12.93 -22.52
N ALA A 88 40.94 -12.49 -23.37
CA ALA A 88 39.85 -11.57 -22.99
C ALA A 88 38.93 -12.21 -21.93
N LEU A 89 38.55 -13.49 -22.10
CA LEU A 89 37.76 -14.21 -21.11
C LEU A 89 38.50 -14.40 -19.79
N THR A 90 39.83 -14.62 -19.87
CA THR A 90 40.69 -14.77 -18.68
C THR A 90 40.81 -13.45 -17.92
N ALA A 91 40.81 -12.30 -18.63
CA ALA A 91 40.85 -10.97 -18.04
C ALA A 91 39.59 -10.63 -17.22
N LEU A 92 38.47 -11.32 -17.43
CA LEU A 92 37.26 -11.16 -16.61
C LEU A 92 37.39 -11.79 -15.19
N ASN A 93 38.49 -12.49 -14.93
CA ASN A 93 38.73 -13.16 -13.63
C ASN A 93 39.37 -12.21 -12.62
N THR A 94 38.74 -11.07 -12.39
CA THR A 94 39.13 -10.13 -11.34
C THR A 94 38.06 -10.05 -10.29
N THR A 95 38.41 -9.61 -9.09
CA THR A 95 37.42 -9.35 -7.99
C THR A 95 36.52 -8.18 -8.28
N GLU A 96 36.84 -7.35 -9.26
CA GLU A 96 36.09 -6.15 -9.66
C GLU A 96 35.06 -6.45 -10.76
N THR A 97 35.18 -7.58 -11.49
CA THR A 97 34.25 -7.93 -12.57
C THR A 97 33.04 -8.66 -11.99
N THR A 98 31.87 -8.09 -12.15
CA THR A 98 30.61 -8.68 -11.66
C THR A 98 30.21 -9.91 -12.49
N ASP A 99 29.35 -10.79 -11.93
CA ASP A 99 28.77 -11.91 -12.68
C ASP A 99 27.95 -11.45 -13.87
N THR A 100 27.33 -10.27 -13.78
CA THR A 100 26.59 -9.61 -14.86
C THR A 100 27.52 -9.23 -16.01
N ASP A 101 28.68 -8.63 -15.74
CA ASP A 101 29.66 -8.27 -16.77
C ASP A 101 30.22 -9.50 -17.45
N LYS A 102 30.49 -10.55 -16.69
CA LYS A 102 30.92 -11.85 -17.22
C LYS A 102 29.87 -12.46 -18.15
N LEU A 103 28.61 -12.49 -17.70
CA LEU A 103 27.49 -12.99 -18.49
C LEU A 103 27.29 -12.18 -19.77
N ALA A 104 27.34 -10.83 -19.67
CA ALA A 104 27.22 -9.94 -20.82
C ALA A 104 28.32 -10.21 -21.85
N THR A 105 29.59 -10.25 -21.43
CA THR A 105 30.71 -10.49 -22.32
C THR A 105 30.65 -11.88 -22.96
N ILE A 106 30.41 -12.93 -22.18
CA ILE A 106 30.39 -14.31 -22.68
C ILE A 106 29.19 -14.55 -23.60
N SER A 107 28.06 -13.88 -23.33
CA SER A 107 26.86 -13.94 -24.19
C SER A 107 27.11 -13.44 -25.63
N THR A 108 28.14 -12.63 -25.86
CA THR A 108 28.52 -12.21 -27.23
C THR A 108 29.08 -13.35 -28.08
N TYR A 109 29.51 -14.43 -27.44
CA TYR A 109 30.09 -15.62 -28.11
C TYR A 109 29.08 -16.74 -28.33
N VAL A 110 27.77 -16.53 -28.09
CA VAL A 110 26.72 -17.54 -28.28
C VAL A 110 25.75 -17.15 -29.41
N LYS A 111 25.35 -18.13 -30.22
CA LYS A 111 24.27 -18.02 -31.22
C LYS A 111 22.97 -18.53 -30.60
N LEU A 112 22.00 -17.66 -30.34
CA LEU A 112 20.71 -17.99 -29.72
C LEU A 112 19.63 -18.41 -30.73
N ILE A 113 19.99 -18.91 -31.90
CA ILE A 113 19.05 -19.26 -32.99
C ILE A 113 18.44 -20.65 -32.76
N SER A 114 19.21 -21.60 -32.29
CA SER A 114 18.77 -23.00 -32.12
C SER A 114 19.45 -23.60 -30.90
N PRO A 115 18.74 -23.81 -29.79
CA PRO A 115 19.30 -24.48 -28.63
C PRO A 115 19.66 -25.91 -28.95
N LEU A 116 20.61 -26.50 -28.20
CA LEU A 116 20.89 -27.93 -28.24
C LEU A 116 19.64 -28.73 -27.90
N THR A 117 18.93 -28.26 -26.89
CA THR A 117 17.69 -28.87 -26.41
C THR A 117 16.93 -27.88 -25.54
N THR A 118 15.65 -28.18 -25.30
CA THR A 118 14.82 -27.56 -24.28
C THR A 118 14.47 -28.63 -23.24
N ILE A 119 14.62 -28.30 -21.94
CA ILE A 119 14.27 -29.18 -20.83
C ILE A 119 13.32 -28.46 -19.86
N GLY A 120 12.57 -29.21 -19.05
CA GLY A 120 11.58 -28.65 -18.11
C GLY A 120 10.22 -28.35 -18.75
N GLY A 121 9.25 -27.96 -17.94
CA GLY A 121 7.86 -27.84 -18.34
C GLY A 121 7.20 -29.21 -18.55
N GLU A 122 5.89 -29.21 -18.81
CA GLU A 122 5.10 -30.46 -18.88
C GLU A 122 5.46 -31.38 -20.05
N ASN A 123 5.94 -30.82 -21.18
CA ASN A 123 6.10 -31.54 -22.44
C ASN A 123 7.56 -31.78 -22.86
N ASN A 124 8.53 -31.45 -22.05
CA ASN A 124 9.95 -31.63 -22.34
C ASN A 124 10.60 -32.60 -21.35
N PRO A 125 11.72 -33.23 -21.72
CA PRO A 125 12.53 -33.98 -20.75
C PRO A 125 12.94 -33.07 -19.59
N ILE A 126 13.02 -33.63 -18.40
CA ILE A 126 13.56 -32.91 -17.24
C ILE A 126 15.10 -32.98 -17.14
N GLU A 127 15.72 -33.84 -17.94
CA GLU A 127 17.19 -34.09 -17.94
C GLU A 127 17.76 -33.98 -19.35
N TYR A 128 18.99 -33.46 -19.42
CA TYR A 128 19.82 -33.45 -20.60
C TYR A 128 21.24 -34.00 -20.29
N LYS A 129 21.73 -34.90 -21.10
CA LYS A 129 23.10 -35.41 -20.98
C LYS A 129 24.08 -34.53 -21.74
N ALA A 130 24.85 -33.74 -20.98
CA ALA A 130 25.77 -32.72 -21.47
C ALA A 130 27.21 -33.20 -21.45
N SER A 131 28.01 -32.89 -22.49
CA SER A 131 29.45 -32.99 -22.44
C SER A 131 30.08 -31.92 -21.54
N ALA A 132 31.32 -32.12 -21.09
CA ALA A 132 32.02 -31.06 -20.36
C ALA A 132 32.16 -29.79 -21.21
N GLY A 133 31.89 -28.63 -20.63
CA GLY A 133 31.89 -27.38 -21.39
C GLY A 133 31.31 -26.19 -20.64
N TYR A 134 31.16 -25.09 -21.38
CA TYR A 134 30.46 -23.88 -20.95
C TYR A 134 29.15 -23.72 -21.69
N TYR A 135 28.10 -23.55 -20.92
CA TYR A 135 26.73 -23.47 -21.40
C TYR A 135 26.07 -22.20 -20.97
N LEU A 136 25.30 -21.62 -21.88
CA LEU A 136 24.26 -20.63 -21.51
C LEU A 136 22.94 -21.39 -21.33
N ILE A 137 22.29 -21.18 -20.20
CA ILE A 137 20.96 -21.70 -19.91
C ILE A 137 20.05 -20.50 -19.71
N LYS A 138 18.95 -20.44 -20.45
CA LYS A 138 17.93 -19.40 -20.31
C LYS A 138 16.54 -19.99 -20.38
N ASP A 139 15.58 -19.31 -19.74
CA ASP A 139 14.18 -19.61 -19.99
C ASP A 139 13.84 -19.39 -21.46
N LYS A 140 13.01 -20.27 -22.01
CA LYS A 140 12.46 -20.13 -23.33
C LYS A 140 11.50 -18.98 -23.39
N ASP A 141 11.64 -18.13 -24.41
CA ASP A 141 10.79 -16.96 -24.58
C ASP A 141 9.30 -17.35 -24.68
N ALA A 142 8.41 -16.52 -24.13
CA ALA A 142 6.96 -16.72 -24.04
C ALA A 142 6.49 -17.95 -23.24
N THR A 143 7.32 -18.50 -22.34
CA THR A 143 6.95 -19.63 -21.47
C THR A 143 6.85 -19.26 -19.99
N VAL A 144 7.34 -18.09 -19.60
CA VAL A 144 7.17 -17.56 -18.25
C VAL A 144 5.91 -16.72 -18.19
N SER A 145 5.00 -17.07 -17.30
CA SER A 145 3.68 -16.43 -17.16
C SER A 145 3.49 -15.82 -15.77
N GLY A 146 2.58 -14.85 -15.66
CA GLY A 146 2.14 -14.32 -14.38
C GLY A 146 3.18 -13.49 -13.63
N ASN A 147 3.41 -13.86 -12.39
CA ASN A 147 4.24 -13.10 -11.44
C ASN A 147 5.71 -13.54 -11.41
N ASP A 148 6.16 -14.25 -12.41
CA ASP A 148 7.51 -14.83 -12.45
C ASP A 148 8.43 -14.08 -13.43
N SER A 149 9.74 -14.33 -13.35
CA SER A 149 10.73 -13.68 -14.19
C SER A 149 11.59 -14.70 -14.92
N TYR A 150 12.06 -14.33 -16.12
CA TYR A 150 12.95 -15.13 -16.92
C TYR A 150 14.33 -15.21 -16.30
N THR A 151 14.90 -16.40 -16.33
CA THR A 151 16.27 -16.70 -15.88
C THR A 151 17.21 -16.76 -17.08
N LYS A 152 18.42 -16.20 -16.90
CA LYS A 152 19.55 -16.37 -17.82
C LYS A 152 20.82 -16.50 -17.00
N TYR A 153 21.56 -17.57 -17.21
CA TYR A 153 22.82 -17.76 -16.53
C TYR A 153 23.80 -18.61 -17.32
N LEU A 154 25.06 -18.42 -17.02
CA LEU A 154 26.16 -19.17 -17.58
C LEU A 154 26.60 -20.23 -16.59
N VAL A 155 26.85 -21.44 -17.10
CA VAL A 155 27.34 -22.55 -16.27
C VAL A 155 28.53 -23.23 -16.92
N LYS A 156 29.50 -23.63 -16.08
CA LYS A 156 30.56 -24.56 -16.41
C LYS A 156 30.10 -25.97 -16.01
N VAL A 157 29.89 -26.83 -16.98
CA VAL A 157 29.45 -28.21 -16.75
C VAL A 157 30.69 -29.11 -16.70
N VAL A 158 31.08 -29.51 -15.51
CA VAL A 158 32.18 -30.42 -15.20
C VAL A 158 31.77 -31.47 -14.16
N GLY A 159 30.49 -31.58 -13.89
CA GLY A 159 29.77 -32.47 -12.99
C GLY A 159 28.27 -32.34 -13.24
N ASP A 160 27.49 -33.19 -12.59
CA ASP A 160 26.02 -33.09 -12.67
C ASP A 160 25.53 -31.75 -12.11
N LEU A 161 24.53 -31.15 -12.77
CA LEU A 161 24.01 -29.85 -12.49
C LEU A 161 22.48 -29.89 -12.35
N ALA A 162 21.94 -29.44 -11.24
CA ALA A 162 20.53 -29.12 -11.09
C ALA A 162 20.32 -27.62 -11.33
N ILE A 163 19.41 -27.28 -12.26
CA ILE A 163 18.98 -25.90 -12.51
C ILE A 163 18.21 -25.40 -11.28
N LYS A 164 18.63 -24.27 -10.72
CA LYS A 164 17.91 -23.56 -9.66
C LYS A 164 17.42 -22.25 -10.26
N PRO A 165 16.13 -22.12 -10.57
CA PRO A 165 15.59 -20.86 -11.04
C PRO A 165 15.82 -19.80 -9.95
N LYS A 166 16.35 -18.67 -10.36
CA LYS A 166 16.34 -17.48 -9.52
C LYS A 166 15.08 -16.72 -9.88
N SER A 167 13.96 -17.06 -9.25
CA SER A 167 12.77 -16.21 -9.35
C SER A 167 13.10 -14.90 -8.60
N ALA A 168 13.47 -13.91 -9.37
CA ALA A 168 13.79 -12.59 -8.87
C ALA A 168 12.61 -11.67 -9.21
N VAL A 169 11.51 -11.85 -8.47
CA VAL A 169 10.31 -11.03 -8.59
C VAL A 169 10.40 -9.90 -7.57
N PRO A 170 10.06 -8.66 -7.95
CA PRO A 170 9.89 -7.57 -7.01
C PRO A 170 8.86 -7.90 -5.93
N SER A 171 9.06 -7.44 -4.70
CA SER A 171 8.00 -7.37 -3.71
C SER A 171 7.26 -6.05 -3.84
N PHE A 172 5.99 -6.05 -3.43
CA PHE A 172 5.15 -4.87 -3.48
C PHE A 172 4.25 -4.81 -2.25
N GLU A 173 4.10 -3.60 -1.69
CA GLU A 173 3.22 -3.30 -0.56
C GLU A 173 2.50 -1.96 -0.79
N LYS A 174 1.22 -1.92 -0.41
CA LYS A 174 0.40 -0.71 -0.33
C LYS A 174 0.03 -0.45 1.12
N LYS A 175 0.15 0.79 1.58
CA LYS A 175 -0.14 1.17 2.96
C LYS A 175 -0.89 2.51 3.02
N ILE A 176 -1.54 2.73 4.16
CA ILE A 176 -2.29 3.93 4.53
C ILE A 176 -1.84 4.41 5.90
N LYS A 177 -2.00 5.68 6.21
CA LYS A 177 -1.93 6.21 7.58
C LYS A 177 -3.32 6.53 8.07
N ASP A 178 -3.48 6.48 9.37
CA ASP A 178 -4.67 6.90 10.08
C ASP A 178 -4.36 8.14 10.89
N THR A 179 -5.27 9.11 10.92
CA THR A 179 -5.09 10.36 11.66
C THR A 179 -6.34 10.65 12.47
N ASN A 180 -6.21 10.66 13.78
CA ASN A 180 -7.29 11.05 14.67
C ASN A 180 -7.37 12.58 14.74
N ASP A 181 -8.42 13.16 14.21
CA ASP A 181 -8.60 14.61 14.11
C ASP A 181 -8.74 15.31 15.46
N THR A 182 -9.24 14.62 16.48
CA THR A 182 -9.37 15.21 17.82
C THR A 182 -8.03 15.42 18.50
N THR A 183 -7.10 14.45 18.36
CA THR A 183 -5.78 14.50 18.98
C THR A 183 -4.72 15.08 18.07
N GLY A 184 -4.91 14.99 16.76
CA GLY A 184 -3.91 15.31 15.74
C GLY A 184 -2.81 14.25 15.60
N GLU A 185 -2.97 13.09 16.27
CA GLU A 185 -2.02 12.00 16.19
C GLU A 185 -2.21 11.22 14.88
N THR A 186 -1.10 10.88 14.23
CA THR A 186 -1.08 10.07 13.01
C THR A 186 -0.31 8.77 13.26
N THR A 187 -0.87 7.65 12.83
CA THR A 187 -0.25 6.33 12.97
C THR A 187 0.97 6.15 12.05
N GLY A 188 1.68 5.03 12.24
CA GLY A 188 2.57 4.49 11.22
C GLY A 188 1.80 4.00 9.99
N TRP A 189 2.51 3.49 8.99
CA TRP A 189 1.91 2.88 7.81
C TRP A 189 1.26 1.54 8.17
N GLN A 190 -0.02 1.37 7.80
CA GLN A 190 -0.87 0.21 8.12
C GLN A 190 -1.80 -0.13 6.95
N ASP A 191 -2.75 -1.09 7.11
CA ASP A 191 -3.62 -1.54 6.01
C ASP A 191 -5.06 -1.02 6.09
N SER A 192 -5.44 -0.42 7.20
CA SER A 192 -6.78 0.14 7.39
C SER A 192 -6.74 1.45 8.17
N ALA A 193 -7.72 2.30 7.94
CA ALA A 193 -7.88 3.59 8.62
C ALA A 193 -9.34 4.01 8.62
N ASP A 194 -9.74 4.93 9.49
CA ASP A 194 -11.02 5.60 9.39
C ASP A 194 -10.85 7.11 9.22
N TYR A 195 -11.78 7.73 8.48
CA TYR A 195 -11.71 9.14 8.10
C TYR A 195 -13.11 9.76 7.95
N ASP A 196 -13.19 11.06 8.20
CA ASP A 196 -14.38 11.87 7.87
C ASP A 196 -14.53 12.00 6.33
N ILE A 197 -15.79 12.08 5.87
CA ILE A 197 -16.03 12.46 4.47
C ILE A 197 -15.52 13.89 4.25
N GLY A 198 -14.62 14.03 3.31
CA GLY A 198 -13.97 15.31 3.00
C GLY A 198 -12.48 15.32 3.30
N ASP A 199 -11.98 14.36 4.07
CA ASP A 199 -10.60 14.29 4.46
C ASP A 199 -9.66 13.84 3.36
N VAL A 200 -8.42 14.31 3.49
CA VAL A 200 -7.32 13.96 2.60
C VAL A 200 -6.45 12.88 3.25
N ILE A 201 -6.46 11.73 2.64
CA ILE A 201 -5.91 10.49 3.17
C ILE A 201 -4.54 10.23 2.54
N PRO A 202 -3.47 10.02 3.34
CA PRO A 202 -2.15 9.67 2.83
C PRO A 202 -2.03 8.17 2.57
N PHE A 203 -1.55 7.81 1.38
CA PHE A 203 -1.26 6.45 0.93
C PHE A 203 0.21 6.31 0.52
N LYS A 204 0.70 5.08 0.56
CA LYS A 204 2.05 4.71 0.13
C LYS A 204 2.03 3.46 -0.74
N LEU A 205 2.77 3.50 -1.86
CA LEU A 205 3.15 2.35 -2.67
C LEU A 205 4.64 2.11 -2.49
N GLU A 206 5.03 0.88 -2.19
CA GLU A 206 6.42 0.50 -2.01
C GLU A 206 6.73 -0.74 -2.81
N GLY A 207 7.64 -0.64 -3.79
CA GLY A 207 8.09 -1.76 -4.60
C GLY A 207 9.59 -1.98 -4.42
N THR A 208 10.01 -3.23 -4.13
CA THR A 208 11.43 -3.57 -4.00
C THR A 208 11.97 -4.08 -5.33
N VAL A 209 13.02 -3.45 -5.84
CA VAL A 209 13.69 -3.82 -7.09
C VAL A 209 14.24 -5.25 -7.01
N ALA A 210 13.96 -6.06 -8.02
CA ALA A 210 14.31 -7.47 -8.07
C ALA A 210 15.82 -7.74 -7.98
N ALA A 211 16.20 -8.90 -7.42
CA ALA A 211 17.58 -9.28 -7.20
C ALA A 211 18.40 -9.43 -8.51
N ASN A 212 17.74 -9.67 -9.66
CA ASN A 212 18.37 -9.78 -10.97
C ASN A 212 18.39 -8.47 -11.78
N TYR A 213 18.09 -7.34 -11.15
CA TYR A 213 18.03 -6.01 -11.77
C TYR A 213 19.23 -5.68 -12.62
N ASP A 214 20.44 -6.08 -12.20
CA ASP A 214 21.68 -5.79 -12.91
C ASP A 214 21.79 -6.49 -14.28
N GLN A 215 21.00 -7.53 -14.52
CA GLN A 215 20.96 -8.24 -15.79
C GLN A 215 20.18 -7.50 -16.90
N TYR A 216 19.44 -6.44 -16.54
CA TYR A 216 18.65 -5.65 -17.48
C TYR A 216 19.42 -4.44 -17.99
N THR A 217 19.25 -4.11 -19.27
CA THR A 217 19.73 -2.85 -19.87
C THR A 217 18.73 -1.72 -19.68
N THR A 218 17.44 -2.04 -19.69
CA THR A 218 16.33 -1.14 -19.35
C THR A 218 15.42 -1.87 -18.38
N TYR A 219 14.80 -1.14 -17.44
CA TYR A 219 13.93 -1.75 -16.44
C TYR A 219 12.68 -0.91 -16.23
N THR A 220 11.57 -1.39 -16.75
CA THR A 220 10.24 -0.80 -16.52
C THR A 220 9.79 -1.12 -15.09
N PHE A 221 9.22 -0.11 -14.42
CA PHE A 221 8.67 -0.26 -13.08
C PHE A 221 7.46 0.66 -12.99
N LYS A 222 6.26 0.09 -12.84
CA LYS A 222 5.03 0.84 -12.93
C LYS A 222 4.06 0.41 -11.84
N PHE A 223 3.63 1.37 -11.03
CA PHE A 223 2.56 1.16 -10.07
C PHE A 223 1.21 1.40 -10.75
N HIS A 224 0.30 0.46 -10.60
CA HIS A 224 -1.11 0.55 -10.99
C HIS A 224 -1.94 0.69 -9.73
N ASP A 225 -2.76 1.72 -9.64
CA ASP A 225 -3.61 2.00 -8.49
C ASP A 225 -5.08 2.07 -8.90
N LYS A 226 -5.94 1.43 -8.11
CA LYS A 226 -7.37 1.34 -8.37
C LYS A 226 -8.15 1.62 -7.10
N GLU A 227 -8.84 2.76 -7.08
CA GLU A 227 -9.70 3.22 -5.99
C GLU A 227 -11.15 2.83 -6.22
N GLU A 228 -11.88 2.47 -5.15
CA GLU A 228 -13.33 2.39 -5.18
C GLU A 228 -13.97 3.78 -5.23
N ALA A 229 -15.25 3.86 -5.60
CA ALA A 229 -15.97 5.11 -5.86
C ALA A 229 -16.03 6.11 -4.68
N GLY A 230 -15.81 5.63 -3.45
CA GLY A 230 -15.72 6.46 -2.25
C GLY A 230 -14.45 7.27 -2.13
N LEU A 231 -13.44 6.98 -2.94
CA LEU A 231 -12.16 7.66 -2.95
C LEU A 231 -12.00 8.51 -4.21
N THR A 232 -11.23 9.57 -4.13
CA THR A 232 -10.90 10.44 -5.27
C THR A 232 -9.43 10.81 -5.19
N TYR A 233 -8.63 10.29 -6.10
CA TYR A 233 -7.21 10.62 -6.23
C TYR A 233 -7.00 12.13 -6.31
N GLN A 234 -5.97 12.62 -5.61
CA GLN A 234 -5.59 14.03 -5.60
C GLN A 234 -4.27 14.25 -6.34
N ASN A 235 -3.17 13.80 -5.76
CA ASN A 235 -1.84 13.98 -6.35
C ASN A 235 -0.79 13.09 -5.67
N VAL A 236 0.28 12.81 -6.40
CA VAL A 236 1.53 12.27 -5.83
C VAL A 236 2.21 13.39 -5.03
N THR A 237 2.55 13.10 -3.78
CA THR A 237 3.17 14.06 -2.85
C THR A 237 4.67 13.87 -2.75
N ASP A 238 5.17 12.63 -2.91
CA ASP A 238 6.58 12.31 -2.77
C ASP A 238 6.96 11.06 -3.57
N VAL A 239 8.17 11.07 -4.17
CA VAL A 239 8.74 9.92 -4.88
C VAL A 239 10.21 9.79 -4.55
N TYR A 240 10.60 8.67 -3.97
CA TYR A 240 11.98 8.44 -3.55
C TYR A 240 12.38 6.98 -3.59
N ALA A 241 13.69 6.74 -3.53
CA ALA A 241 14.29 5.43 -3.37
C ALA A 241 14.88 5.28 -1.97
N MET A 242 14.79 4.07 -1.40
CA MET A 242 15.43 3.71 -0.13
C MET A 242 16.42 2.58 -0.34
N ASN A 243 17.69 2.86 -0.04
CA ASN A 243 18.75 1.85 0.04
C ASN A 243 19.06 1.61 1.51
N ASN A 244 18.49 0.58 2.11
CA ASN A 244 18.46 0.37 3.55
C ASN A 244 17.90 1.60 4.29
N THR A 245 18.77 2.41 4.93
CA THR A 245 18.41 3.64 5.64
C THR A 245 18.67 4.92 4.84
N SER A 246 19.30 4.82 3.66
CA SER A 246 19.64 5.98 2.84
C SER A 246 18.52 6.29 1.86
N ARG A 247 17.96 7.50 1.96
CA ARG A 247 16.94 8.01 1.04
C ARG A 247 17.61 8.75 -0.12
N VAL A 248 17.09 8.55 -1.32
CA VAL A 248 17.45 9.27 -2.55
C VAL A 248 16.16 9.77 -3.20
N ASP A 249 15.97 11.07 -3.26
CA ASP A 249 14.79 11.67 -3.91
C ASP A 249 14.86 11.45 -5.43
N ILE A 250 13.73 11.05 -6.02
CA ILE A 250 13.62 10.86 -7.47
C ILE A 250 13.02 12.13 -8.09
N PRO A 251 13.77 12.84 -8.95
CA PRO A 251 13.30 14.11 -9.51
C PRO A 251 12.07 13.94 -10.41
N VAL A 252 11.20 14.94 -10.41
CA VAL A 252 10.15 15.08 -11.42
C VAL A 252 10.78 15.04 -12.81
N GLY A 253 10.19 14.24 -13.73
CA GLY A 253 10.74 13.98 -15.07
C GLY A 253 11.47 12.64 -15.20
N LYS A 254 11.75 11.95 -14.09
CA LYS A 254 12.21 10.55 -14.09
C LYS A 254 11.05 9.54 -13.96
N TYR A 255 9.86 10.02 -13.72
CA TYR A 255 8.60 9.26 -13.73
C TYR A 255 7.49 10.09 -14.36
N ALA A 256 6.43 9.42 -14.78
CA ALA A 256 5.19 10.04 -15.23
C ALA A 256 4.03 9.58 -14.34
N VAL A 257 3.03 10.44 -14.15
CA VAL A 257 1.77 10.09 -13.50
C VAL A 257 0.66 10.18 -14.56
N ASN A 258 0.05 9.04 -14.84
CA ASN A 258 -1.09 8.91 -15.74
C ASN A 258 -2.36 8.90 -14.89
N TYR A 259 -3.25 9.86 -15.08
CA TYR A 259 -4.51 9.98 -14.35
C TYR A 259 -5.64 10.39 -15.30
N ASN A 260 -6.74 9.65 -15.31
CA ASN A 260 -7.89 9.88 -16.20
C ASN A 260 -7.52 9.94 -17.70
N ASP A 261 -6.45 9.30 -18.11
CA ASP A 261 -6.03 9.21 -19.49
C ASP A 261 -6.41 7.85 -20.11
N GLU A 262 -6.25 7.72 -21.44
CA GLU A 262 -6.59 6.48 -22.15
C GLU A 262 -5.80 5.27 -21.61
N GLN A 263 -4.61 5.48 -21.08
CA GLN A 263 -3.70 4.45 -20.65
C GLN A 263 -4.08 3.85 -19.30
N SER A 264 -4.40 4.69 -18.31
CA SER A 264 -4.91 4.25 -17.00
C SER A 264 -6.32 3.66 -17.09
N GLN A 265 -7.13 4.10 -18.05
CA GLN A 265 -8.49 3.58 -18.28
C GLN A 265 -8.52 2.21 -18.97
N GLN A 266 -7.50 1.84 -19.76
CA GLN A 266 -7.48 0.56 -20.48
C GLN A 266 -7.44 -0.66 -19.56
N ASP A 267 -6.79 -0.57 -18.40
CA ASP A 267 -6.71 -1.65 -17.42
C ASP A 267 -7.61 -1.42 -16.18
N GLY A 268 -8.41 -0.36 -16.20
CA GLY A 268 -9.37 -0.01 -15.14
C GLY A 268 -8.72 0.53 -13.87
N CYS A 269 -7.50 1.06 -13.97
CA CYS A 269 -6.82 1.75 -12.88
C CYS A 269 -7.33 3.19 -12.74
N THR A 270 -7.25 3.73 -11.51
CA THR A 270 -7.54 5.14 -11.24
C THR A 270 -6.39 6.01 -11.73
N PHE A 271 -5.16 5.63 -11.36
CA PHE A 271 -3.94 6.28 -11.84
C PHE A 271 -2.77 5.29 -11.90
N GLU A 272 -1.71 5.69 -12.57
CA GLU A 272 -0.47 4.95 -12.66
C GLU A 272 0.73 5.86 -12.38
N VAL A 273 1.77 5.32 -11.75
CA VAL A 273 3.07 5.97 -11.66
C VAL A 273 4.10 5.16 -12.44
N VAL A 274 4.61 5.72 -13.54
CA VAL A 274 5.38 5.01 -14.54
C VAL A 274 6.84 5.43 -14.52
N PHE A 275 7.72 4.50 -14.21
CA PHE A 275 9.17 4.61 -14.42
C PHE A 275 9.51 3.82 -15.68
N SER A 276 9.67 4.49 -16.79
CA SER A 276 9.94 3.82 -18.08
C SER A 276 11.29 3.09 -18.08
N ASN A 277 12.27 3.62 -17.36
CA ASN A 277 13.58 2.99 -17.22
C ASN A 277 14.26 3.38 -15.90
N LEU A 278 14.15 2.51 -14.89
CA LEU A 278 14.83 2.71 -13.60
C LEU A 278 16.37 2.78 -13.73
N LYS A 279 16.96 2.21 -14.80
CA LYS A 279 18.43 2.25 -15.03
C LYS A 279 18.96 3.66 -15.26
N GLU A 280 18.10 4.62 -15.60
CA GLU A 280 18.48 6.04 -15.77
C GLU A 280 18.45 6.84 -14.47
N ILE A 281 18.10 6.22 -13.35
CA ILE A 281 18.04 6.85 -12.05
C ILE A 281 19.25 6.40 -11.23
N SER A 282 20.13 7.33 -10.91
CA SER A 282 21.34 7.05 -10.14
C SER A 282 21.01 6.51 -8.75
N GLY A 283 21.78 5.53 -8.28
CA GLY A 283 21.65 4.96 -6.94
C GLY A 283 20.59 3.86 -6.83
N ILE A 284 19.92 3.47 -7.92
CA ILE A 284 19.00 2.32 -7.94
C ILE A 284 19.81 1.04 -8.20
N GLN A 285 19.60 0.04 -7.36
CA GLN A 285 20.25 -1.27 -7.43
C GLN A 285 19.27 -2.37 -7.00
N ALA A 286 19.68 -3.62 -7.13
CA ALA A 286 18.91 -4.75 -6.60
C ALA A 286 18.63 -4.57 -5.10
N GLY A 287 17.38 -4.77 -4.69
CA GLY A 287 16.92 -4.57 -3.31
C GLY A 287 16.60 -3.13 -2.92
N THR A 288 16.81 -2.14 -3.79
CA THR A 288 16.34 -0.77 -3.58
C THR A 288 14.81 -0.76 -3.51
N LYS A 289 14.24 -0.07 -2.54
CA LYS A 289 12.80 0.18 -2.45
C LYS A 289 12.46 1.49 -3.17
N ILE A 290 11.55 1.43 -4.12
CA ILE A 290 10.97 2.60 -4.78
C ILE A 290 9.67 2.90 -4.07
N VAL A 291 9.55 4.12 -3.57
CA VAL A 291 8.40 4.56 -2.76
C VAL A 291 7.70 5.72 -3.46
N VAL A 292 6.39 5.63 -3.52
CA VAL A 292 5.50 6.70 -3.98
C VAL A 292 4.52 6.99 -2.85
N GLU A 293 4.52 8.20 -2.35
CA GLU A 293 3.49 8.71 -1.44
C GLU A 293 2.54 9.60 -2.23
N TYR A 294 1.24 9.45 -1.96
CA TYR A 294 0.20 10.21 -2.63
C TYR A 294 -1.00 10.41 -1.72
N THR A 295 -1.94 11.23 -2.14
CA THR A 295 -3.16 11.49 -1.38
C THR A 295 -4.40 11.25 -2.22
N SER A 296 -5.47 10.80 -1.54
CA SER A 296 -6.83 10.75 -2.08
C SER A 296 -7.81 11.31 -1.07
N LYS A 297 -8.95 11.78 -1.54
CA LYS A 297 -10.01 12.35 -0.71
C LYS A 297 -11.13 11.33 -0.51
N LEU A 298 -11.59 11.16 0.73
CA LEU A 298 -12.85 10.44 0.99
C LEU A 298 -14.02 11.31 0.56
N ASN A 299 -14.84 10.84 -0.37
CA ASN A 299 -15.90 11.63 -1.00
C ASN A 299 -17.30 11.19 -0.56
N GLU A 300 -18.33 11.89 -1.03
CA GLU A 300 -19.75 11.66 -0.66
C GLU A 300 -20.30 10.28 -1.08
N ASN A 301 -19.61 9.57 -2.00
CA ASN A 301 -19.97 8.20 -2.41
C ASN A 301 -19.40 7.13 -1.46
N ALA A 302 -18.72 7.54 -0.39
CA ALA A 302 -18.11 6.60 0.55
C ALA A 302 -19.15 5.63 1.14
N VAL A 303 -18.79 4.37 1.15
CA VAL A 303 -19.56 3.28 1.77
C VAL A 303 -19.27 3.28 3.27
N LEU A 304 -20.35 3.30 4.07
CA LEU A 304 -20.25 3.33 5.53
C LEU A 304 -20.12 1.92 6.10
N GLY A 305 -19.42 1.81 7.25
CA GLY A 305 -19.32 0.59 8.04
C GLY A 305 -18.34 -0.45 7.47
N ASN A 306 -18.54 -1.71 7.80
CA ASN A 306 -17.56 -2.79 7.59
C ASN A 306 -17.27 -3.16 6.13
N GLN A 307 -18.07 -2.69 5.18
CA GLN A 307 -17.73 -2.80 3.76
C GLN A 307 -16.58 -1.89 3.39
N GLY A 308 -16.47 -0.71 4.00
CA GLY A 308 -15.42 0.27 3.78
C GLY A 308 -15.22 0.66 2.33
N ASN A 309 -14.15 1.38 2.05
CA ASN A 309 -13.76 1.87 0.73
C ASN A 309 -12.36 1.34 0.42
N VAL A 310 -12.27 0.37 -0.47
CA VAL A 310 -11.02 -0.33 -0.77
C VAL A 310 -10.22 0.44 -1.81
N ASN A 311 -8.92 0.50 -1.59
CA ASN A 311 -7.95 0.97 -2.56
C ASN A 311 -6.92 -0.14 -2.80
N THR A 312 -6.79 -0.62 -4.04
CA THR A 312 -5.91 -1.71 -4.44
C THR A 312 -4.82 -1.22 -5.36
N ALA A 313 -3.64 -1.86 -5.30
CA ALA A 313 -2.58 -1.57 -6.25
C ALA A 313 -1.75 -2.83 -6.56
N GLN A 314 -1.03 -2.79 -7.66
CA GLN A 314 -0.04 -3.80 -8.06
C GLN A 314 1.15 -3.13 -8.74
N LEU A 315 2.26 -3.84 -8.78
CA LEU A 315 3.46 -3.41 -9.46
C LEU A 315 3.65 -4.21 -10.76
N GLU A 316 3.81 -3.51 -11.89
CA GLU A 316 4.28 -4.07 -13.16
C GLU A 316 5.78 -3.82 -13.30
N PHE A 317 6.53 -4.83 -13.72
CA PHE A 317 7.99 -4.79 -13.78
C PHE A 317 8.53 -5.54 -14.99
N SER A 318 9.72 -5.16 -15.48
CA SER A 318 10.42 -5.93 -16.51
C SER A 318 10.78 -7.30 -15.97
N ASN A 319 10.34 -8.37 -16.65
CA ASN A 319 10.53 -9.75 -16.21
C ASN A 319 11.43 -10.59 -17.14
N ASN A 320 11.91 -10.03 -18.26
CA ASN A 320 12.75 -10.75 -19.23
C ASN A 320 14.10 -10.04 -19.47
N PRO A 321 15.20 -10.46 -18.82
CA PRO A 321 16.52 -9.87 -19.01
C PRO A 321 17.20 -10.30 -20.35
N ASN A 322 16.58 -11.19 -21.12
CA ASN A 322 17.14 -11.72 -22.37
C ASN A 322 16.88 -10.81 -23.57
N VAL A 323 15.97 -9.84 -23.44
CA VAL A 323 15.56 -8.92 -24.49
C VAL A 323 16.02 -7.51 -24.17
N ASN A 324 16.70 -6.87 -25.11
CA ASN A 324 17.05 -5.45 -25.00
C ASN A 324 15.79 -4.59 -25.13
N GLN A 325 15.75 -3.43 -24.46
CA GLN A 325 14.63 -2.47 -24.46
C GLN A 325 13.37 -2.91 -23.69
N GLY A 326 13.56 -3.45 -22.49
CA GLY A 326 12.49 -3.67 -21.50
C GLY A 326 11.77 -5.01 -21.62
N GLY A 327 11.75 -5.65 -22.80
CA GLY A 327 11.18 -6.99 -22.97
C GLY A 327 9.71 -7.10 -22.57
N SER A 328 9.30 -8.30 -22.15
CA SER A 328 8.00 -8.52 -21.52
C SER A 328 7.99 -8.03 -20.08
N THR A 329 6.79 -7.77 -19.55
CA THR A 329 6.56 -7.39 -18.16
C THR A 329 5.79 -8.48 -17.42
N GLY A 330 6.01 -8.56 -16.11
CA GLY A 330 5.22 -9.31 -15.14
C GLY A 330 4.52 -8.37 -14.19
N LYS A 331 3.56 -8.88 -13.40
CA LYS A 331 2.83 -8.09 -12.40
C LYS A 331 2.86 -8.82 -11.07
N THR A 332 3.01 -8.10 -9.97
CA THR A 332 2.86 -8.65 -8.62
C THR A 332 1.39 -8.99 -8.34
N PRO A 333 1.08 -9.80 -7.33
CA PRO A 333 -0.27 -9.84 -6.79
C PRO A 333 -0.75 -8.43 -6.39
N TRP A 334 -2.07 -8.24 -6.39
CA TRP A 334 -2.69 -7.03 -5.88
C TRP A 334 -2.51 -6.93 -4.37
N ASP A 335 -2.21 -5.74 -3.89
CA ASP A 335 -2.20 -5.37 -2.49
C ASP A 335 -3.24 -4.30 -2.22
N SER A 336 -3.85 -4.29 -1.02
CA SER A 336 -5.03 -3.47 -0.74
C SER A 336 -4.98 -2.88 0.65
N VAL A 337 -5.55 -1.69 0.77
CA VAL A 337 -5.88 -1.04 2.05
C VAL A 337 -7.37 -0.66 2.06
N ILE A 338 -7.94 -0.39 3.23
CA ILE A 338 -9.35 -0.09 3.37
C ILE A 338 -9.58 1.12 4.28
N VAL A 339 -10.52 1.99 3.87
CA VAL A 339 -10.92 3.20 4.60
C VAL A 339 -12.33 3.04 5.11
N PHE A 340 -12.55 3.28 6.38
CA PHE A 340 -13.86 3.25 7.03
C PHE A 340 -14.39 4.65 7.29
N THR A 341 -15.70 4.77 7.43
CA THR A 341 -16.41 5.96 7.88
C THR A 341 -17.78 5.55 8.38
N TYR A 342 -18.40 6.36 9.23
CA TYR A 342 -19.59 6.00 9.99
C TYR A 342 -20.66 7.06 9.90
N LYS A 343 -21.80 6.84 10.59
CA LYS A 343 -22.83 7.85 10.85
C LYS A 343 -23.39 7.74 12.26
N VAL A 344 -23.81 8.86 12.81
CA VAL A 344 -24.61 8.94 14.02
C VAL A 344 -26.05 9.25 13.65
N VAL A 345 -27.02 8.53 14.27
CA VAL A 345 -28.46 8.75 14.12
C VAL A 345 -29.06 9.04 15.48
N VAL A 346 -29.61 10.24 15.62
CA VAL A 346 -30.30 10.71 16.83
C VAL A 346 -31.81 10.63 16.60
N ASN A 347 -32.51 9.83 17.39
CA ASN A 347 -33.98 9.76 17.40
C ASN A 347 -34.54 10.60 18.52
N LYS A 348 -35.55 11.37 18.27
CA LYS A 348 -36.15 12.30 19.21
C LYS A 348 -37.46 11.79 19.80
N TYR A 349 -37.56 11.80 21.13
CA TYR A 349 -38.74 11.32 21.88
C TYR A 349 -39.23 12.34 22.91
N ALA A 350 -40.54 12.24 23.24
CA ALA A 350 -41.21 13.01 24.26
C ALA A 350 -41.27 12.22 25.58
N ASP A 351 -40.84 12.85 26.68
CA ASP A 351 -41.01 12.44 28.06
C ASP A 351 -40.37 11.10 28.49
N LYS A 352 -40.33 10.10 27.60
CA LYS A 352 -39.85 8.73 27.90
C LYS A 352 -39.11 8.16 26.72
N LEU A 353 -38.26 7.18 26.99
CA LEU A 353 -37.64 6.33 25.97
C LEU A 353 -38.70 5.47 25.24
N PRO A 354 -38.45 5.02 24.03
CA PRO A 354 -39.36 4.14 23.27
C PRO A 354 -39.67 2.84 24.00
N THR A 355 -38.73 2.27 24.74
CA THR A 355 -38.90 1.08 25.58
C THR A 355 -39.97 1.26 26.68
N ASP A 356 -40.15 2.49 27.14
CA ASP A 356 -41.11 2.89 28.18
C ASP A 356 -42.39 3.50 27.61
N GLY A 357 -42.60 3.35 26.32
CA GLY A 357 -43.76 3.85 25.59
C GLY A 357 -43.65 5.33 25.18
N GLY A 358 -42.46 5.90 25.10
CA GLY A 358 -42.18 7.23 24.60
C GLY A 358 -42.62 7.39 23.13
N LYS A 359 -43.17 8.55 22.82
CA LYS A 359 -43.61 8.90 21.46
C LYS A 359 -42.57 9.74 20.74
N LYS A 360 -42.39 9.56 19.46
CA LYS A 360 -41.54 10.41 18.65
C LYS A 360 -41.97 11.87 18.73
N LEU A 361 -40.99 12.78 18.77
CA LEU A 361 -41.18 14.20 18.97
C LEU A 361 -40.53 14.98 17.80
N SER A 362 -41.34 15.70 17.06
CA SER A 362 -40.87 16.60 15.99
C SER A 362 -40.63 18.03 16.50
N GLY A 363 -39.99 18.87 15.70
CA GLY A 363 -39.76 20.28 15.97
C GLY A 363 -38.42 20.62 16.61
N ALA A 364 -37.62 19.63 16.99
CA ALA A 364 -36.22 19.83 17.40
C ALA A 364 -35.32 20.18 16.23
N GLU A 365 -34.18 20.81 16.52
CA GLU A 365 -33.01 20.91 15.64
C GLU A 365 -31.75 20.59 16.44
N PHE A 366 -30.81 19.93 15.79
CA PHE A 366 -29.54 19.51 16.36
C PHE A 366 -28.34 19.91 15.49
N THR A 367 -27.26 20.23 16.16
CA THR A 367 -25.91 20.26 15.54
C THR A 367 -25.05 19.19 16.18
N LEU A 368 -24.16 18.60 15.39
CA LEU A 368 -23.09 17.74 15.85
C LEU A 368 -21.77 18.42 15.50
N THR A 369 -20.92 18.62 16.48
CA THR A 369 -19.63 19.30 16.32
C THR A 369 -18.53 18.36 16.75
N LYS A 370 -17.54 18.11 15.88
CA LYS A 370 -16.31 17.38 16.19
C LYS A 370 -15.32 18.31 16.87
N LYS A 371 -14.66 17.82 17.93
CA LYS A 371 -13.60 18.54 18.61
C LYS A 371 -12.26 18.30 17.92
N LEU A 372 -11.57 19.37 17.59
CA LEU A 372 -10.26 19.37 16.94
C LEU A 372 -9.17 19.83 17.91
N PRO A 373 -7.85 19.62 17.58
CA PRO A 373 -6.76 20.13 18.39
C PRO A 373 -6.84 21.65 18.61
N ASN A 374 -6.23 22.13 19.70
CA ASN A 374 -6.16 23.54 20.06
C ASN A 374 -7.53 24.23 20.23
N ASN A 375 -8.53 23.52 20.74
CA ASN A 375 -9.92 23.96 20.88
C ASN A 375 -10.60 24.34 19.54
N GLY A 376 -10.12 23.79 18.45
CA GLY A 376 -10.80 23.86 17.15
C GLY A 376 -12.08 23.03 17.15
N THR A 377 -12.98 23.32 16.24
CA THR A 377 -14.23 22.58 16.04
C THR A 377 -14.60 22.48 14.59
N GLN A 378 -15.31 21.40 14.23
CA GLN A 378 -15.86 21.17 12.89
C GLN A 378 -17.32 20.75 13.00
N ASP A 379 -18.22 21.48 12.34
CA ASP A 379 -19.64 21.12 12.29
C ASP A 379 -19.87 20.02 11.25
N ILE A 380 -20.63 19.00 11.65
CA ILE A 380 -21.02 17.89 10.79
C ILE A 380 -22.40 18.17 10.19
N ALA A 381 -22.51 18.01 8.88
CA ALA A 381 -23.79 18.23 8.19
C ALA A 381 -24.89 17.28 8.67
N VAL A 382 -26.08 17.82 8.92
CA VAL A 382 -27.25 17.07 9.41
C VAL A 382 -28.25 16.82 8.29
N VAL A 383 -28.77 15.59 8.20
CA VAL A 383 -29.94 15.26 7.38
C VAL A 383 -31.08 14.89 8.31
N LYS A 384 -32.16 15.70 8.25
CA LYS A 384 -33.36 15.51 9.05
C LYS A 384 -34.36 14.62 8.30
N SER A 385 -35.00 13.67 9.01
CA SER A 385 -36.10 12.87 8.46
C SER A 385 -37.30 13.70 8.07
N GLU A 386 -38.13 13.23 7.14
CA GLU A 386 -39.34 13.93 6.67
C GLU A 386 -40.33 14.25 7.81
N ASP A 387 -40.47 13.34 8.78
CA ASP A 387 -41.32 13.53 9.96
C ASP A 387 -40.65 14.42 11.03
N GLY A 388 -39.41 14.83 10.83
CA GLY A 388 -38.67 15.70 11.72
C GLY A 388 -38.33 15.09 13.08
N THR A 389 -38.32 13.77 13.20
CA THR A 389 -38.09 13.05 14.46
C THR A 389 -36.76 12.33 14.54
N SER A 390 -35.98 12.32 13.47
CA SER A 390 -34.66 11.67 13.40
C SER A 390 -33.66 12.58 12.67
N PHE A 391 -32.40 12.55 13.13
CA PHE A 391 -31.31 13.39 12.63
C PHE A 391 -30.13 12.50 12.34
N THR A 392 -29.64 12.53 11.10
CA THR A 392 -28.50 11.72 10.64
C THR A 392 -27.32 12.61 10.36
N PHE A 393 -26.19 12.30 10.96
CA PHE A 393 -24.89 12.89 10.74
C PHE A 393 -24.01 11.84 10.08
N LYS A 394 -23.57 12.06 8.84
CA LYS A 394 -22.89 11.08 8.00
C LYS A 394 -21.43 11.47 7.78
N GLY A 395 -20.57 10.48 7.63
CA GLY A 395 -19.17 10.65 7.26
C GLY A 395 -18.30 11.02 8.44
N LEU A 396 -18.38 10.24 9.49
CA LEU A 396 -17.65 10.41 10.75
C LEU A 396 -16.57 9.34 10.87
N ASP A 397 -15.47 9.68 11.52
CA ASP A 397 -14.45 8.76 11.98
C ASP A 397 -14.44 8.64 13.52
N ASP A 398 -13.38 8.11 14.09
CA ASP A 398 -13.14 8.13 15.52
C ASP A 398 -12.79 9.55 16.01
N GLY A 399 -13.20 9.88 17.23
CA GLY A 399 -12.95 11.22 17.79
C GLY A 399 -13.96 11.65 18.84
N GLN A 400 -13.80 12.88 19.34
CA GLN A 400 -14.71 13.48 20.32
C GLN A 400 -15.72 14.41 19.66
N TYR A 401 -16.98 14.25 20.05
CA TYR A 401 -18.10 14.95 19.47
C TYR A 401 -18.97 15.61 20.57
N GLU A 402 -19.64 16.69 20.19
CA GLU A 402 -20.66 17.37 21.01
C GLU A 402 -21.96 17.49 20.22
N LEU A 403 -23.03 16.89 20.72
CA LEU A 403 -24.39 16.99 20.20
C LEU A 403 -25.13 18.07 20.96
N THR A 404 -25.57 19.13 20.28
CA THR A 404 -26.30 20.24 20.86
C THR A 404 -27.69 20.35 20.27
N GLU A 405 -28.72 20.43 21.12
CA GLU A 405 -30.09 20.78 20.70
C GLU A 405 -30.18 22.31 20.52
N THR A 406 -30.17 22.77 19.27
CA THR A 406 -30.16 24.20 18.92
C THR A 406 -31.59 24.79 18.87
N LYS A 407 -32.60 23.93 18.75
CA LYS A 407 -34.00 24.32 18.85
C LYS A 407 -34.79 23.23 19.56
N THR A 408 -35.48 23.62 20.62
CA THR A 408 -36.31 22.72 21.41
C THR A 408 -37.78 22.84 20.95
N PRO A 409 -38.51 21.72 20.86
CA PRO A 409 -39.96 21.76 20.58
C PRO A 409 -40.73 22.52 21.68
N ASP A 410 -41.81 23.20 21.28
CA ASP A 410 -42.66 23.97 22.20
C ASP A 410 -43.13 23.11 23.37
N LYS A 411 -43.12 23.66 24.58
CA LYS A 411 -43.52 23.05 25.85
C LYS A 411 -42.59 21.99 26.40
N TYR A 412 -41.38 21.82 25.80
CA TYR A 412 -40.36 20.93 26.31
C TYR A 412 -39.16 21.71 26.83
N ASN A 413 -38.40 21.09 27.72
CA ASN A 413 -37.14 21.64 28.22
C ASN A 413 -35.98 21.26 27.30
N THR A 414 -35.12 22.21 26.98
CA THR A 414 -33.88 21.95 26.24
C THR A 414 -32.98 20.98 27.02
N ILE A 415 -32.39 20.03 26.33
CA ILE A 415 -31.36 19.15 26.91
C ILE A 415 -30.03 19.91 27.02
N ALA A 416 -29.20 19.52 27.99
CA ALA A 416 -27.81 19.94 28.02
C ALA A 416 -27.05 19.35 26.82
N PRO A 417 -25.99 20.01 26.31
CA PRO A 417 -25.11 19.42 25.32
C PRO A 417 -24.59 18.06 25.80
N ILE A 418 -24.50 17.12 24.85
CA ILE A 418 -24.07 15.74 25.10
C ILE A 418 -22.69 15.55 24.45
N GLU A 419 -21.70 15.28 25.29
CA GLU A 419 -20.36 14.97 24.82
C GLU A 419 -20.14 13.44 24.78
N PHE A 420 -19.56 12.96 23.70
CA PHE A 420 -19.26 11.54 23.52
C PHE A 420 -18.03 11.33 22.64
N THR A 421 -17.43 10.15 22.76
CA THR A 421 -16.31 9.70 21.92
C THR A 421 -16.78 8.57 21.05
N VAL A 422 -16.59 8.69 19.74
CA VAL A 422 -16.70 7.59 18.79
C VAL A 422 -15.37 6.87 18.78
N THR A 423 -15.39 5.55 18.90
CA THR A 423 -14.20 4.70 18.82
C THR A 423 -14.48 3.53 17.87
N ALA A 424 -13.61 3.37 16.89
CA ALA A 424 -13.63 2.26 15.95
C ALA A 424 -12.44 1.33 16.20
N GLY A 425 -12.70 0.04 16.26
CA GLY A 425 -11.65 -0.99 16.31
C GLY A 425 -11.50 -1.64 14.93
N HIS A 426 -10.33 -1.52 14.31
CA HIS A 426 -10.03 -2.16 13.04
C HIS A 426 -8.65 -2.80 13.03
N ALA A 427 -8.46 -3.84 12.20
CA ALA A 427 -7.20 -4.57 12.08
C ALA A 427 -6.17 -3.74 11.32
N VAL A 428 -5.03 -3.43 11.97
CA VAL A 428 -3.93 -2.67 11.35
C VAL A 428 -3.23 -3.43 10.21
N GLU A 429 -3.34 -4.77 10.20
CA GLU A 429 -2.89 -5.63 9.11
C GLU A 429 -4.10 -6.35 8.51
N TRP A 430 -4.21 -6.35 7.19
CA TRP A 430 -5.29 -7.00 6.46
C TRP A 430 -4.79 -8.17 5.62
N ASN A 431 -5.14 -9.40 6.03
CA ASN A 431 -4.74 -10.63 5.33
C ASN A 431 -5.59 -10.94 4.07
N ARG A 432 -6.50 -10.05 3.68
CA ARG A 432 -7.27 -10.02 2.42
C ARG A 432 -8.25 -11.16 2.17
N THR A 433 -8.59 -11.94 3.17
CA THR A 433 -9.55 -13.04 3.00
C THR A 433 -10.99 -12.55 3.05
N THR A 434 -11.31 -11.58 3.92
CA THR A 434 -12.67 -11.06 4.08
C THR A 434 -12.62 -9.59 4.51
N ARG A 435 -13.10 -8.67 3.64
CA ARG A 435 -13.06 -7.23 3.92
C ARG A 435 -13.91 -6.82 5.13
N THR A 436 -15.00 -7.54 5.38
CA THR A 436 -15.94 -7.25 6.49
C THR A 436 -15.40 -7.58 7.86
N ASP A 437 -14.31 -8.33 7.95
CA ASP A 437 -13.71 -8.74 9.23
C ASP A 437 -12.63 -7.75 9.72
N VAL A 438 -12.29 -6.75 8.90
CA VAL A 438 -11.27 -5.75 9.23
C VAL A 438 -11.78 -4.76 10.28
N LEU A 439 -13.01 -4.25 10.13
CA LEU A 439 -13.69 -3.44 11.15
C LEU A 439 -14.35 -4.36 12.19
N THR A 440 -13.89 -4.29 13.43
CA THR A 440 -14.24 -5.25 14.50
C THR A 440 -15.18 -4.69 15.56
N SER A 441 -15.23 -3.37 15.70
CA SER A 441 -16.12 -2.70 16.66
C SER A 441 -16.37 -1.23 16.28
N LEU A 442 -17.50 -0.72 16.74
CA LEU A 442 -17.83 0.70 16.72
C LEU A 442 -18.58 1.03 18.02
N THR A 443 -18.10 1.95 18.82
CA THR A 443 -18.72 2.37 20.09
C THR A 443 -18.92 3.88 20.13
N GLY A 444 -19.85 4.32 20.98
CA GLY A 444 -20.08 5.73 21.30
C GLY A 444 -20.10 5.85 22.82
N ASP A 445 -18.99 6.32 23.41
CA ASP A 445 -18.83 6.42 24.85
C ASP A 445 -19.18 7.83 25.32
N VAL A 446 -20.30 7.95 26.06
CA VAL A 446 -20.81 9.23 26.55
C VAL A 446 -20.00 9.72 27.75
N THR A 447 -19.44 10.91 27.62
CA THR A 447 -18.66 11.56 28.69
C THR A 447 -19.47 12.60 29.48
N SER A 448 -20.54 13.13 28.89
CA SER A 448 -21.49 14.05 29.53
C SER A 448 -22.88 13.88 28.92
N GLY A 449 -23.91 13.66 29.76
CA GLY A 449 -25.29 13.45 29.35
C GLY A 449 -25.81 12.05 29.69
N GLU A 450 -27.10 11.81 29.39
CA GLU A 450 -27.80 10.56 29.74
C GLU A 450 -28.34 9.86 28.48
N ILE A 451 -27.45 9.48 27.56
CA ILE A 451 -27.82 8.70 26.36
C ILE A 451 -26.96 7.46 26.27
N THR A 452 -27.42 6.51 25.46
CA THR A 452 -26.64 5.31 25.11
C THR A 452 -26.63 5.15 23.62
N PHE A 453 -25.46 4.82 23.05
CA PHE A 453 -25.32 4.49 21.65
C PHE A 453 -25.42 2.99 21.42
N THR A 454 -26.09 2.61 20.33
CA THR A 454 -26.18 1.23 19.87
C THR A 454 -25.63 1.14 18.45
N PRO A 455 -24.56 0.35 18.22
CA PRO A 455 -24.04 0.13 16.88
C PRO A 455 -24.99 -0.74 16.05
N SER A 456 -24.98 -0.59 14.72
CA SER A 456 -25.56 -1.58 13.81
C SER A 456 -24.63 -2.77 13.61
N ASP A 457 -25.15 -3.92 13.17
CA ASP A 457 -24.40 -5.16 12.96
C ASP A 457 -23.25 -5.01 11.94
N ASP A 458 -23.40 -4.10 11.01
CA ASP A 458 -22.40 -3.75 9.99
C ASP A 458 -21.46 -2.61 10.40
N TYR A 459 -21.58 -2.12 11.63
CA TYR A 459 -20.83 -0.97 12.16
C TYR A 459 -20.95 0.33 11.33
N ALA A 460 -21.96 0.43 10.45
CA ALA A 460 -22.17 1.63 9.65
C ALA A 460 -22.77 2.79 10.45
N LYS A 461 -23.37 2.49 11.62
CA LYS A 461 -24.23 3.43 12.33
C LYS A 461 -24.13 3.26 13.84
N LEU A 462 -24.02 4.38 14.55
CA LEU A 462 -24.35 4.52 15.97
C LEU A 462 -25.73 5.17 16.11
N SER A 463 -26.67 4.51 16.77
CA SER A 463 -28.01 5.04 17.04
C SER A 463 -28.15 5.41 18.50
N THR A 464 -28.82 6.55 18.76
CA THR A 464 -29.18 6.98 20.12
C THR A 464 -30.57 7.58 20.16
N ASP A 465 -31.23 7.49 21.33
CA ASP A 465 -32.54 8.07 21.60
C ASP A 465 -32.40 9.22 22.59
N VAL A 466 -32.88 10.39 22.20
CA VAL A 466 -32.81 11.62 22.98
C VAL A 466 -34.21 12.02 23.41
N VAL A 467 -34.41 12.24 24.71
CA VAL A 467 -35.70 12.55 25.29
C VAL A 467 -35.75 13.99 25.80
N ASN A 468 -36.75 14.79 25.33
CA ASN A 468 -37.09 16.03 26.02
C ASN A 468 -38.26 15.79 27.00
N LYS A 469 -38.12 16.34 28.20
CA LYS A 469 -39.15 16.32 29.22
C LYS A 469 -40.09 17.51 29.00
N SER A 470 -41.41 17.28 29.09
CA SER A 470 -42.39 18.36 29.09
C SER A 470 -42.17 19.28 30.29
N GLY A 471 -42.08 20.58 30.00
CA GLY A 471 -41.96 21.62 31.05
C GLY A 471 -43.28 21.93 31.67
N SER A 472 -43.36 21.99 33.01
CA SER A 472 -44.46 22.65 33.72
C SER A 472 -44.22 24.15 33.65
N LEU A 473 -45.00 24.88 32.91
CA LEU A 473 -45.05 26.32 33.09
C LEU A 473 -45.65 26.60 34.48
N LEU A 474 -44.81 26.73 35.47
CA LEU A 474 -45.25 27.30 36.72
C LEU A 474 -45.67 28.74 36.43
N PRO A 475 -46.83 29.20 36.96
CA PRO A 475 -47.20 30.58 36.80
C PRO A 475 -46.05 31.48 37.26
N GLU A 476 -45.55 32.30 36.37
CA GLU A 476 -44.58 33.33 36.76
C GLU A 476 -45.23 34.23 37.80
N THR A 477 -44.79 34.14 39.06
CA THR A 477 -45.22 35.04 40.10
C THR A 477 -44.68 36.46 39.91
N GLY A 478 -43.93 36.72 38.86
CA GLY A 478 -43.31 37.96 38.44
C GLY A 478 -44.03 38.72 37.30
N GLY A 479 -45.27 38.35 36.96
CA GLY A 479 -46.07 39.06 35.93
C GLY A 479 -46.35 40.51 36.27
N ILE A 480 -47.06 41.18 35.33
CA ILE A 480 -47.47 42.61 35.39
C ILE A 480 -47.91 43.08 36.80
N GLY A 481 -48.52 42.17 37.59
CA GLY A 481 -48.86 42.42 38.99
C GLY A 481 -47.71 42.85 39.89
N THR A 482 -46.57 42.17 39.79
CA THR A 482 -45.35 42.47 40.60
C THR A 482 -44.76 43.85 40.26
N THR A 483 -44.76 44.19 38.98
CA THR A 483 -44.32 45.51 38.51
C THR A 483 -45.27 46.61 39.00
N ILE A 484 -46.60 46.37 38.99
CA ILE A 484 -47.58 47.27 39.53
C ILE A 484 -47.41 47.48 41.05
N PHE A 485 -47.16 46.39 41.81
CA PHE A 485 -46.87 46.49 43.27
C PHE A 485 -45.59 47.26 43.54
N TYR A 486 -44.53 47.11 42.76
CA TYR A 486 -43.33 47.92 42.91
C TYR A 486 -43.58 49.38 42.58
N ILE A 487 -44.31 49.71 41.51
CA ILE A 487 -44.66 51.09 41.15
C ILE A 487 -45.49 51.70 42.25
N VAL A 488 -46.58 51.02 42.67
CA VAL A 488 -47.48 51.54 43.77
C VAL A 488 -46.66 51.66 45.08
N GLY A 489 -45.82 50.72 45.41
CA GLY A 489 -44.95 50.79 46.61
C GLY A 489 -44.02 52.01 46.57
N VAL A 490 -43.37 52.29 45.46
CA VAL A 490 -42.48 53.44 45.29
C VAL A 490 -43.30 54.75 45.39
N VAL A 491 -44.46 54.84 44.78
CA VAL A 491 -45.35 56.04 44.85
C VAL A 491 -45.78 56.27 46.30
N LEU A 492 -46.15 55.22 47.04
CA LEU A 492 -46.56 55.37 48.44
C LEU A 492 -45.39 55.84 49.32
N VAL A 493 -44.15 55.27 49.12
CA VAL A 493 -42.98 55.72 49.88
C VAL A 493 -42.58 57.15 49.57
N LEU A 494 -42.62 57.54 48.30
CA LEU A 494 -42.40 58.95 47.92
C LEU A 494 -43.51 59.90 48.47
N GLY A 495 -44.76 59.48 48.40
CA GLY A 495 -45.87 60.24 49.02
C GLY A 495 -45.73 60.39 50.54
N ALA A 496 -45.39 59.33 51.22
CA ALA A 496 -45.11 59.37 52.66
C ALA A 496 -43.94 60.29 52.98
N GLY A 497 -42.86 60.22 52.19
CA GLY A 497 -41.70 61.12 52.32
C GLY A 497 -42.07 62.60 52.17
N VAL A 498 -42.80 62.91 51.16
CA VAL A 498 -43.31 64.30 50.95
C VAL A 498 -44.19 64.77 52.12
N LEU A 499 -45.10 63.91 52.59
CA LEU A 499 -45.97 64.27 53.75
C LEU A 499 -45.16 64.47 55.06
N LEU A 500 -44.12 63.68 55.29
CA LEU A 500 -43.20 63.82 56.43
C LEU A 500 -42.42 65.15 56.35
N VAL A 501 -41.89 65.47 55.18
CA VAL A 501 -41.10 66.70 54.97
C VAL A 501 -42.05 67.94 55.11
N THR A 502 -43.24 67.89 54.53
CA THR A 502 -44.22 68.98 54.67
C THR A 502 -44.69 69.16 56.08
N LYS A 503 -45.00 68.08 56.82
CA LYS A 503 -45.34 68.12 58.27
C LYS A 503 -44.18 68.66 59.17
N LYS A 504 -42.94 68.31 58.81
CA LYS A 504 -41.73 68.80 59.52
C LYS A 504 -41.56 70.34 59.29
N ARG A 505 -41.85 70.83 58.06
CA ARG A 505 -41.77 72.25 57.73
C ARG A 505 -42.88 73.01 58.42
N MET A 506 -44.10 72.54 58.42
CA MET A 506 -45.22 73.17 59.06
C MET A 506 -45.08 73.22 60.58
N ASN A 507 -44.29 72.33 61.27
CA ASN A 507 -44.02 72.36 62.64
C ASN A 507 -42.77 73.19 63.01
N ALA A 508 -41.98 73.64 62.03
CA ALA A 508 -40.85 74.53 62.27
C ALA A 508 -41.20 76.03 62.18
N ASP A 509 -42.36 76.33 61.74
CA ASP A 509 -42.89 77.69 61.64
C ASP A 509 -43.92 78.06 62.79
N LYS A 510 -43.89 77.34 63.91
CA LYS A 510 -44.59 77.61 65.10
C LYS A 510 -43.67 77.96 66.26
#